data_dfa8a282f5dab9e43f5817e66c987265
#
_entry.id   dfa8a282f5dab9e43f5817e66c987265
#
_cell.length_a   1.000
_cell.length_b   1.000
_cell.length_c   1.000
_cell.angle_alpha   90.00
_cell.angle_beta   90.00
_cell.angle_gamma   90.00
#
_symmetry.space_group_name_H-M   'P 1'
#
loop_
_entity.id
_entity.type
_entity.pdbx_description
1 polymer ?
#
loop_
_entity_poly.entity_id
_entity_poly.type
_entity_poly.pdbx_seq_one_letter_code
_entity_poly.pdbx_strand_id
1 'polypeptide(L)'
;MKKHKIKPTPSKFNILRQICNFIPQHTVSKIAKDTGAEDMSRTITPWSHVVSQCYAQLTHSMGLNDVCDSLQLHSGPLASIRGATPPSRNGFSNANRERPAEMAEKLFWAVMSHLQEQSPGFVAGRRRGAAFRFRVPIHVVDTTVIELVANCMDWAKHRRRKAAAKTHMRLNLQSLLPNFVIVDTAGEHDNKRARELCAGVRNGEIVLFDKGYVDFGHLKALDERGVFWVTRAKDNLAYEVVRKMPQSKDQKILRDEVIRLSHPTKPAPELMRRVVALVEIDGEEREMVFLTNNLQWSPRSVADLYRCRWQIEVFFKQIKQTLQLADFLGHNANAVRWQVWIALLVYVLLRYLSYGDTILVIVGLEGVGRGHDAAEPEYGHADGARAHKSGSSKVEARAGSFSPASALRICSPVSVQPRYGRLVTTRDLKSW
;
A
#
# COMPACT_ATOMS: atom_id res chain seq x y z
N MET A 1 8.22 -21.71 -37.28
CA MET A 1 8.06 -22.28 -35.92
C MET A 1 6.85 -21.64 -35.25
N LYS A 2 5.76 -22.38 -34.99
CA LYS A 2 4.57 -21.88 -34.31
C LYS A 2 4.91 -21.66 -32.84
N LYS A 3 4.88 -20.39 -32.37
CA LYS A 3 5.02 -20.07 -30.97
C LYS A 3 3.80 -20.64 -30.22
N HIS A 4 4.00 -21.70 -29.46
CA HIS A 4 2.99 -22.18 -28.51
C HIS A 4 2.74 -21.07 -27.47
N LYS A 5 1.57 -20.44 -27.55
CA LYS A 5 1.07 -19.62 -26.44
C LYS A 5 0.82 -20.56 -25.26
N ILE A 6 1.72 -20.55 -24.29
CA ILE A 6 1.52 -21.23 -23.03
C ILE A 6 0.32 -20.54 -22.35
N LYS A 7 -0.82 -21.22 -22.28
CA LYS A 7 -1.96 -20.75 -21.48
C LYS A 7 -1.54 -20.76 -20.03
N PRO A 8 -1.71 -19.67 -19.28
CA PRO A 8 -1.37 -19.68 -17.87
C PRO A 8 -2.22 -20.73 -17.16
N THR A 9 -1.57 -21.66 -16.48
CA THR A 9 -2.23 -22.68 -15.67
C THR A 9 -2.84 -22.00 -14.44
N PRO A 10 -4.12 -22.20 -14.09
CA PRO A 10 -4.77 -21.52 -12.96
C PRO A 10 -4.36 -22.09 -11.59
N SER A 11 -3.23 -22.79 -11.49
CA SER A 11 -2.78 -23.37 -10.23
C SER A 11 -2.17 -22.35 -9.30
N LYS A 12 -2.76 -22.17 -8.12
CA LYS A 12 -2.24 -21.32 -7.04
C LYS A 12 -0.83 -21.72 -6.61
N PHE A 13 -0.47 -23.00 -6.72
CA PHE A 13 0.89 -23.50 -6.45
C PHE A 13 1.93 -22.99 -7.44
N ASN A 14 1.56 -22.76 -8.70
CA ASN A 14 2.47 -22.16 -9.67
C ASN A 14 2.81 -20.73 -9.29
N ILE A 15 1.83 -19.93 -8.86
CA ILE A 15 2.05 -18.57 -8.37
C ILE A 15 2.89 -18.61 -7.11
N LEU A 16 2.56 -19.47 -6.15
CA LEU A 16 3.31 -19.63 -4.91
C LEU A 16 4.78 -19.97 -5.20
N ARG A 17 5.04 -20.91 -6.11
CA ARG A 17 6.42 -21.26 -6.51
C ARG A 17 7.15 -20.09 -7.15
N GLN A 18 6.50 -19.34 -8.04
CA GLN A 18 7.09 -18.17 -8.69
C GLN A 18 7.47 -17.10 -7.67
N ILE A 19 6.57 -16.72 -6.76
CA ILE A 19 6.90 -15.70 -5.76
C ILE A 19 7.97 -16.19 -4.77
N CYS A 20 7.94 -17.47 -4.37
CA CYS A 20 8.96 -18.05 -3.50
C CYS A 20 10.36 -18.08 -4.15
N ASN A 21 10.44 -18.16 -5.49
CA ASN A 21 11.73 -18.11 -6.21
C ASN A 21 12.40 -16.74 -6.13
N PHE A 22 11.65 -15.66 -5.90
CA PHE A 22 12.23 -14.32 -5.68
C PHE A 22 12.83 -14.13 -4.28
N ILE A 23 12.56 -15.03 -3.35
CA ILE A 23 13.21 -15.03 -2.03
C ILE A 23 14.58 -15.70 -2.16
N PRO A 24 15.70 -15.04 -1.83
CA PRO A 24 17.04 -15.63 -1.94
C PRO A 24 17.17 -16.91 -1.12
N GLN A 25 17.89 -17.91 -1.65
CA GLN A 25 17.88 -19.28 -1.14
C GLN A 25 18.27 -19.40 0.35
N HIS A 26 19.31 -18.70 0.77
CA HIS A 26 19.85 -18.80 2.14
C HIS A 26 19.30 -17.75 3.10
N THR A 27 18.47 -16.83 2.62
CA THR A 27 17.99 -15.69 3.43
C THR A 27 17.15 -16.15 4.61
N VAL A 28 16.23 -17.08 4.40
CA VAL A 28 15.33 -17.56 5.47
C VAL A 28 16.12 -18.30 6.56
N SER A 29 17.05 -19.19 6.19
CA SER A 29 17.87 -19.92 7.17
C SER A 29 18.79 -18.99 7.96
N LYS A 30 19.43 -18.02 7.27
CA LYS A 30 20.26 -17.01 7.94
C LYS A 30 19.47 -16.23 8.97
N ILE A 31 18.32 -15.67 8.56
CA ILE A 31 17.48 -14.86 9.46
C ILE A 31 16.93 -15.72 10.61
N ALA A 32 16.57 -16.98 10.34
CA ALA A 32 16.11 -17.89 11.38
C ALA A 32 17.16 -18.12 12.47
N LYS A 33 18.44 -18.27 12.09
CA LYS A 33 19.56 -18.33 13.04
C LYS A 33 19.72 -17.04 13.82
N ASP A 34 19.73 -15.91 13.12
CA ASP A 34 19.93 -14.58 13.72
C ASP A 34 18.81 -14.19 14.71
N THR A 35 17.63 -14.82 14.60
CA THR A 35 16.46 -14.54 15.45
C THR A 35 16.14 -15.67 16.44
N GLY A 36 16.95 -16.74 16.49
CA GLY A 36 16.66 -17.92 17.33
C GLY A 36 15.46 -18.76 16.87
N ALA A 37 14.90 -18.48 15.70
CA ALA A 37 13.75 -19.22 15.16
C ALA A 37 14.11 -20.63 14.67
N GLU A 38 15.39 -20.93 14.44
CA GLU A 38 15.86 -22.24 13.97
C GLU A 38 15.77 -23.30 15.08
N ASP A 39 15.98 -22.92 16.33
CA ASP A 39 15.94 -23.82 17.49
C ASP A 39 14.53 -24.40 17.71
N MET A 40 13.50 -23.77 17.14
CA MET A 40 12.09 -24.20 17.22
C MET A 40 11.67 -25.06 16.01
N SER A 41 12.61 -25.71 15.31
CA SER A 41 12.36 -26.33 14.00
C SER A 41 11.98 -27.83 14.04
N ARG A 42 11.63 -28.39 15.21
CA ARG A 42 11.36 -29.83 15.36
C ARG A 42 10.27 -30.38 14.46
N THR A 43 9.16 -29.61 14.26
CA THR A 43 7.97 -30.08 13.55
C THR A 43 7.72 -29.36 12.24
N ILE A 44 8.24 -28.14 12.07
CA ILE A 44 8.09 -27.33 10.87
C ILE A 44 9.36 -26.48 10.69
N THR A 45 9.98 -26.57 9.52
CA THR A 45 11.17 -25.74 9.22
C THR A 45 10.80 -24.27 9.07
N PRO A 46 11.72 -23.32 9.29
CA PRO A 46 11.48 -21.91 9.02
C PRO A 46 11.02 -21.63 7.58
N TRP A 47 11.59 -22.34 6.61
CA TRP A 47 11.17 -22.24 5.21
C TRP A 47 9.73 -22.72 4.99
N SER A 48 9.38 -23.91 5.50
CA SER A 48 8.03 -24.44 5.41
C SER A 48 7.00 -23.51 6.10
N HIS A 49 7.38 -22.86 7.20
CA HIS A 49 6.54 -21.88 7.87
C HIS A 49 6.26 -20.66 6.96
N VAL A 50 7.31 -20.05 6.37
CA VAL A 50 7.17 -18.93 5.44
C VAL A 50 6.31 -19.31 4.24
N VAL A 51 6.55 -20.46 3.62
CA VAL A 51 5.77 -20.94 2.46
C VAL A 51 4.31 -21.17 2.82
N SER A 52 4.03 -21.75 4.00
CA SER A 52 2.65 -21.98 4.48
C SER A 52 1.90 -20.68 4.74
N GLN A 53 2.57 -19.69 5.31
CA GLN A 53 2.02 -18.35 5.51
C GLN A 53 1.75 -17.64 4.17
N CYS A 54 2.68 -17.70 3.21
CA CYS A 54 2.48 -17.17 1.86
C CYS A 54 1.31 -17.86 1.14
N TYR A 55 1.19 -19.19 1.30
CA TYR A 55 0.07 -19.94 0.77
C TYR A 55 -1.27 -19.45 1.32
N ALA A 56 -1.36 -19.29 2.64
CA ALA A 56 -2.57 -18.80 3.30
C ALA A 56 -2.99 -17.41 2.76
N GLN A 57 -2.05 -16.50 2.57
CA GLN A 57 -2.30 -15.17 2.01
C GLN A 57 -2.81 -15.24 0.55
N LEU A 58 -2.25 -16.11 -0.27
CA LEU A 58 -2.64 -16.25 -1.68
C LEU A 58 -3.98 -16.95 -1.87
N THR A 59 -4.32 -17.88 -0.98
CA THR A 59 -5.53 -18.70 -1.10
C THR A 59 -6.73 -18.14 -0.38
N HIS A 60 -6.53 -17.11 0.45
CA HIS A 60 -7.57 -16.57 1.33
C HIS A 60 -8.15 -17.66 2.25
N SER A 61 -7.28 -18.50 2.80
CA SER A 61 -7.71 -19.57 3.71
C SER A 61 -8.24 -18.97 5.00
N MET A 62 -9.48 -19.33 5.36
CA MET A 62 -10.21 -18.75 6.48
C MET A 62 -9.70 -19.24 7.84
N GLY A 63 -9.05 -20.42 7.89
CA GLY A 63 -8.59 -21.02 9.12
C GLY A 63 -7.25 -21.74 9.01
N LEU A 64 -6.58 -21.89 10.15
CA LEU A 64 -5.31 -22.62 10.24
C LEU A 64 -5.46 -24.08 9.78
N ASN A 65 -6.59 -24.72 10.10
CA ASN A 65 -6.86 -26.08 9.71
C ASN A 65 -6.96 -26.22 8.18
N ASP A 66 -7.66 -25.27 7.52
CA ASP A 66 -7.85 -25.29 6.06
C ASP A 66 -6.50 -25.19 5.33
N VAL A 67 -5.57 -24.37 5.87
CA VAL A 67 -4.21 -24.27 5.35
C VAL A 67 -3.49 -25.60 5.47
N CYS A 68 -3.51 -26.21 6.65
CA CYS A 68 -2.80 -27.49 6.90
C CYS A 68 -3.36 -28.61 6.02
N ASP A 69 -4.67 -28.76 5.97
CA ASP A 69 -5.34 -29.83 5.20
C ASP A 69 -5.10 -29.65 3.69
N SER A 70 -5.19 -28.42 3.20
CA SER A 70 -4.91 -28.13 1.79
C SER A 70 -3.44 -28.36 1.42
N LEU A 71 -2.49 -27.95 2.26
CA LEU A 71 -1.06 -28.21 2.02
C LEU A 71 -0.73 -29.70 2.12
N GLN A 72 -1.41 -30.47 2.97
CA GLN A 72 -1.24 -31.91 3.07
C GLN A 72 -1.71 -32.60 1.80
N LEU A 73 -2.88 -32.22 1.24
CA LEU A 73 -3.40 -32.75 -0.02
C LEU A 73 -2.45 -32.46 -1.20
N HIS A 74 -1.71 -31.34 -1.13
CA HIS A 74 -0.81 -30.88 -2.20
C HIS A 74 0.67 -31.03 -1.80
N SER A 75 1.01 -32.02 -1.01
CA SER A 75 2.39 -32.24 -0.50
C SER A 75 3.45 -32.38 -1.61
N GLY A 76 3.10 -33.03 -2.74
CA GLY A 76 3.99 -33.16 -3.89
C GLY A 76 4.34 -31.81 -4.54
N PRO A 77 3.35 -31.02 -5.00
CA PRO A 77 3.57 -29.66 -5.49
C PRO A 77 4.30 -28.77 -4.48
N LEU A 78 4.00 -28.89 -3.18
CA LEU A 78 4.65 -28.13 -2.11
C LEU A 78 6.13 -28.48 -2.00
N ALA A 79 6.49 -29.77 -2.03
CA ALA A 79 7.88 -30.22 -1.98
C ALA A 79 8.73 -29.66 -3.13
N SER A 80 8.13 -29.38 -4.30
CA SER A 80 8.81 -28.71 -5.41
C SER A 80 9.24 -27.28 -5.12
N ILE A 81 8.74 -26.68 -4.02
CA ILE A 81 9.11 -25.33 -3.54
C ILE A 81 10.27 -25.48 -2.53
N ARG A 82 11.41 -25.83 -3.04
CA ARG A 82 12.67 -26.00 -2.26
C ARG A 82 12.51 -26.89 -1.02
N GLY A 83 11.82 -28.03 -1.17
CA GLY A 83 11.64 -29.00 -0.10
C GLY A 83 10.70 -28.57 1.03
N ALA A 84 9.78 -27.61 0.76
CA ALA A 84 8.79 -27.23 1.76
C ALA A 84 7.86 -28.41 2.08
N THR A 85 7.54 -28.58 3.38
CA THR A 85 6.71 -29.66 3.89
C THR A 85 5.40 -29.12 4.47
N PRO A 86 4.29 -29.86 4.36
CA PRO A 86 3.03 -29.46 4.94
C PRO A 86 3.13 -29.46 6.47
N PRO A 87 2.66 -28.42 7.16
CA PRO A 87 2.70 -28.36 8.60
C PRO A 87 1.58 -29.22 9.22
N SER A 88 1.82 -29.77 10.40
CA SER A 88 0.75 -30.24 11.28
C SER A 88 0.03 -29.04 11.91
N ARG A 89 -1.25 -29.21 12.28
CA ARG A 89 -2.06 -28.14 12.92
C ARG A 89 -1.35 -27.57 14.16
N ASN A 90 -0.89 -28.44 15.07
CA ASN A 90 -0.17 -28.02 16.28
C ASN A 90 1.17 -27.37 15.95
N GLY A 91 1.94 -27.93 14.99
CA GLY A 91 3.22 -27.39 14.58
C GLY A 91 3.08 -25.98 13.98
N PHE A 92 2.05 -25.73 13.15
CA PHE A 92 1.81 -24.43 12.56
C PHE A 92 1.32 -23.41 13.60
N SER A 93 0.40 -23.81 14.49
CA SER A 93 -0.07 -22.96 15.59
C SER A 93 1.08 -22.55 16.50
N ASN A 94 1.92 -23.49 16.91
CA ASN A 94 3.08 -23.19 17.76
C ASN A 94 4.10 -22.31 17.04
N ALA A 95 4.37 -22.56 15.75
CA ALA A 95 5.27 -21.70 14.97
C ALA A 95 4.76 -20.25 14.89
N ASN A 96 3.46 -20.05 14.68
CA ASN A 96 2.85 -18.72 14.67
C ASN A 96 2.94 -18.02 16.03
N ARG A 97 2.82 -18.77 17.13
CA ARG A 97 2.84 -18.25 18.49
C ARG A 97 4.22 -17.92 18.98
N GLU A 98 5.21 -18.78 18.70
CA GLU A 98 6.49 -18.79 19.39
C GLU A 98 7.63 -18.22 18.55
N ARG A 99 7.67 -18.45 17.23
CA ARG A 99 8.74 -17.90 16.39
C ARG A 99 8.68 -16.38 16.37
N PRO A 100 9.79 -15.68 16.66
CA PRO A 100 9.80 -14.22 16.70
C PRO A 100 9.28 -13.61 15.39
N ALA A 101 8.32 -12.70 15.46
CA ALA A 101 7.81 -12.01 14.29
C ALA A 101 8.86 -11.11 13.63
N GLU A 102 9.92 -10.77 14.36
CA GLU A 102 11.12 -10.12 13.84
C GLU A 102 11.74 -10.89 12.67
N MET A 103 11.61 -12.22 12.65
CA MET A 103 12.05 -13.03 11.51
C MET A 103 11.29 -12.64 10.22
N ALA A 104 9.98 -12.48 10.28
CA ALA A 104 9.18 -12.09 9.13
C ALA A 104 9.48 -10.65 8.69
N GLU A 105 9.69 -9.74 9.64
CA GLU A 105 10.12 -8.38 9.40
C GLU A 105 11.46 -8.30 8.67
N LYS A 106 12.49 -8.95 9.23
CA LYS A 106 13.82 -9.03 8.62
C LYS A 106 13.79 -9.66 7.23
N LEU A 107 12.95 -10.70 7.06
CA LEU A 107 12.76 -11.35 5.75
C LEU A 107 12.15 -10.37 4.73
N PHE A 108 11.13 -9.62 5.13
CA PHE A 108 10.51 -8.61 4.26
C PHE A 108 11.55 -7.60 3.76
N TRP A 109 12.34 -7.01 4.67
CA TRP A 109 13.35 -6.02 4.29
C TRP A 109 14.50 -6.60 3.49
N ALA A 110 14.96 -7.82 3.80
CA ALA A 110 16.00 -8.50 3.04
C ALA A 110 15.55 -8.79 1.59
N VAL A 111 14.32 -9.25 1.41
CA VAL A 111 13.75 -9.47 0.07
C VAL A 111 13.57 -8.15 -0.67
N MET A 112 13.06 -7.10 0.00
CA MET A 112 12.95 -5.77 -0.60
C MET A 112 14.30 -5.27 -1.14
N SER A 113 15.36 -5.34 -0.34
CA SER A 113 16.71 -4.94 -0.75
C SER A 113 17.20 -5.76 -1.93
N HIS A 114 17.02 -7.07 -1.88
CA HIS A 114 17.39 -7.96 -2.99
C HIS A 114 16.69 -7.63 -4.31
N LEU A 115 15.38 -7.38 -4.27
CA LEU A 115 14.60 -7.01 -5.46
C LEU A 115 15.00 -5.63 -6.00
N GLN A 116 15.39 -4.70 -5.12
CA GLN A 116 15.90 -3.38 -5.49
C GLN A 116 17.25 -3.48 -6.21
N GLU A 117 18.14 -4.32 -5.72
CA GLU A 117 19.45 -4.57 -6.33
C GLU A 117 19.30 -5.23 -7.71
N GLN A 118 18.42 -6.22 -7.82
CA GLN A 118 18.16 -6.93 -9.09
C GLN A 118 17.47 -6.06 -10.13
N SER A 119 16.60 -5.16 -9.70
CA SER A 119 15.79 -4.33 -10.60
C SER A 119 15.61 -2.91 -10.03
N PRO A 120 16.60 -2.02 -10.19
CA PRO A 120 16.49 -0.63 -9.72
C PRO A 120 15.26 0.12 -10.24
N GLY A 121 14.82 -0.20 -11.48
CA GLY A 121 13.61 0.36 -12.07
C GLY A 121 12.31 -0.01 -11.37
N PHE A 122 12.28 -1.12 -10.64
CA PHE A 122 11.13 -1.54 -9.83
C PHE A 122 10.82 -0.54 -8.72
N VAL A 123 11.85 0.01 -8.09
CA VAL A 123 11.74 1.00 -7.00
C VAL A 123 11.54 2.41 -7.53
N ALA A 124 12.14 2.74 -8.68
CA ALA A 124 11.95 4.05 -9.30
C ALA A 124 10.47 4.32 -9.68
N GLY A 125 9.67 3.26 -9.82
CA GLY A 125 8.25 3.34 -10.13
C GLY A 125 7.95 3.83 -11.54
N ARG A 126 6.66 3.84 -11.91
CA ARG A 126 6.21 4.38 -13.20
C ARG A 126 5.94 5.87 -13.09
N ARG A 127 6.58 6.66 -13.92
CA ARG A 127 6.40 8.13 -13.98
C ARG A 127 5.06 8.51 -14.62
N ARG A 128 3.96 8.46 -13.86
CA ARG A 128 2.63 8.91 -14.31
C ARG A 128 1.93 9.75 -13.25
N GLY A 129 1.22 10.80 -13.67
CA GLY A 129 0.42 11.64 -12.78
C GLY A 129 1.14 12.86 -12.19
N ALA A 130 0.43 13.62 -11.34
CA ALA A 130 0.90 14.90 -10.80
C ALA A 130 2.15 14.78 -9.91
N ALA A 131 2.29 13.66 -9.16
CA ALA A 131 3.45 13.40 -8.33
C ALA A 131 4.76 13.29 -9.12
N PHE A 132 4.69 12.93 -10.40
CA PHE A 132 5.89 12.72 -11.23
C PHE A 132 6.47 13.99 -11.85
N ARG A 133 5.85 15.15 -11.63
CA ARG A 133 6.48 16.44 -11.91
C ARG A 133 7.68 16.69 -11.01
N PHE A 134 7.70 16.04 -9.84
CA PHE A 134 8.79 16.13 -8.87
C PHE A 134 9.81 15.01 -9.16
N ARG A 135 11.08 15.41 -9.31
CA ARG A 135 12.19 14.48 -9.55
C ARG A 135 12.75 13.85 -8.27
N VAL A 136 12.19 14.23 -7.13
CA VAL A 136 12.60 13.76 -5.80
C VAL A 136 11.60 12.73 -5.25
N PRO A 137 12.02 11.83 -4.37
CA PRO A 137 11.12 10.91 -3.69
C PRO A 137 10.00 11.64 -2.94
N ILE A 138 8.78 11.12 -3.07
CA ILE A 138 7.61 11.59 -2.35
C ILE A 138 7.14 10.45 -1.46
N HIS A 139 7.07 10.73 -0.18
CA HIS A 139 6.62 9.79 0.84
C HIS A 139 5.23 10.18 1.35
N VAL A 140 4.37 9.20 1.53
CA VAL A 140 3.11 9.37 2.23
C VAL A 140 3.21 8.65 3.56
N VAL A 141 2.87 9.35 4.63
CA VAL A 141 2.79 8.79 5.99
C VAL A 141 1.34 8.70 6.39
N ASP A 142 0.91 7.50 6.73
CA ASP A 142 -0.45 7.25 7.21
C ASP A 142 -0.51 5.97 8.04
N THR A 143 -1.67 5.74 8.67
CA THR A 143 -1.93 4.61 9.54
C THR A 143 -3.19 3.89 9.10
N THR A 144 -3.16 2.57 9.16
CA THR A 144 -4.37 1.77 9.03
C THR A 144 -4.64 0.95 10.27
N VAL A 145 -5.91 0.86 10.65
CA VAL A 145 -6.37 0.00 11.73
C VAL A 145 -6.81 -1.34 11.14
N ILE A 146 -6.34 -2.43 11.74
CA ILE A 146 -6.70 -3.80 11.39
C ILE A 146 -7.55 -4.31 12.55
N GLU A 147 -8.85 -4.54 12.31
CA GLU A 147 -9.75 -5.09 13.32
C GLU A 147 -9.37 -6.55 13.61
N LEU A 148 -9.37 -6.92 14.87
CA LEU A 148 -9.00 -8.24 15.35
C LEU A 148 -10.20 -8.87 16.08
N VAL A 149 -10.21 -10.20 16.14
CA VAL A 149 -11.23 -10.94 16.89
C VAL A 149 -11.12 -10.66 18.41
N ALA A 150 -12.21 -10.88 19.15
CA ALA A 150 -12.27 -10.59 20.57
C ALA A 150 -11.18 -11.28 21.41
N ASN A 151 -10.70 -12.45 20.97
CA ASN A 151 -9.62 -13.19 21.63
C ASN A 151 -8.26 -12.46 21.64
N CYS A 152 -8.14 -11.34 20.90
CA CYS A 152 -6.93 -10.49 20.91
C CYS A 152 -7.03 -9.34 21.94
N MET A 153 -8.08 -9.27 22.76
CA MET A 153 -8.32 -8.14 23.69
C MET A 153 -7.24 -7.94 24.73
N ASP A 154 -6.55 -8.98 25.15
CA ASP A 154 -5.53 -8.92 26.20
C ASP A 154 -4.36 -8.00 25.83
N TRP A 155 -4.00 -7.96 24.57
CA TRP A 155 -2.86 -7.16 24.08
C TRP A 155 -3.24 -6.03 23.10
N ALA A 156 -4.42 -6.10 22.47
CA ALA A 156 -4.81 -5.21 21.37
C ALA A 156 -6.09 -4.40 21.65
N LYS A 157 -6.34 -4.06 22.92
CA LYS A 157 -7.54 -3.32 23.33
C LYS A 157 -7.62 -1.97 22.62
N HIS A 158 -8.65 -1.77 21.81
CA HIS A 158 -8.88 -0.53 21.06
C HIS A 158 -10.08 0.26 21.60
N ARG A 159 -11.22 -0.39 21.80
CA ARG A 159 -12.45 0.19 22.37
C ARG A 159 -13.07 -0.81 23.33
N ARG A 160 -14.11 -0.38 24.08
CA ARG A 160 -14.71 -1.19 25.17
C ARG A 160 -14.94 -2.68 24.87
N ARG A 161 -15.10 -3.09 23.58
CA ARG A 161 -15.34 -4.50 23.19
C ARG A 161 -14.66 -4.88 21.86
N LYS A 162 -13.64 -4.12 21.42
CA LYS A 162 -12.97 -4.39 20.14
C LYS A 162 -11.46 -4.45 20.33
N ALA A 163 -10.85 -5.45 19.70
CA ALA A 163 -9.41 -5.56 19.57
C ALA A 163 -9.00 -5.02 18.20
N ALA A 164 -7.86 -4.33 18.12
CA ALA A 164 -7.30 -3.88 16.86
C ALA A 164 -5.79 -3.69 16.94
N ALA A 165 -5.10 -3.96 15.84
CA ALA A 165 -3.72 -3.57 15.64
C ALA A 165 -3.66 -2.35 14.72
N LYS A 166 -2.62 -1.53 14.87
CA LYS A 166 -2.29 -0.42 13.96
C LYS A 166 -1.06 -0.76 13.15
N THR A 167 -1.12 -0.45 11.87
CA THR A 167 0.05 -0.47 11.00
C THR A 167 0.34 0.95 10.55
N HIS A 168 1.40 1.54 11.09
CA HIS A 168 1.91 2.84 10.67
C HIS A 168 2.89 2.63 9.52
N MET A 169 2.77 3.40 8.47
CA MET A 169 3.55 3.18 7.27
C MET A 169 4.02 4.47 6.61
N ARG A 170 5.26 4.44 6.12
CA ARG A 170 5.75 5.39 5.13
C ARG A 170 5.83 4.67 3.79
N LEU A 171 5.02 5.11 2.85
CA LEU A 171 4.93 4.57 1.49
C LEU A 171 5.63 5.52 0.52
N ASN A 172 6.48 4.99 -0.36
CA ASN A 172 6.97 5.76 -1.50
C ASN A 172 5.87 5.86 -2.55
N LEU A 173 5.51 7.09 -2.91
CA LEU A 173 4.37 7.35 -3.79
C LEU A 173 4.65 6.94 -5.25
N GLN A 174 5.91 7.02 -5.71
CA GLN A 174 6.28 6.69 -7.08
C GLN A 174 6.28 5.18 -7.32
N SER A 175 6.78 4.39 -6.37
CA SER A 175 6.84 2.93 -6.48
C SER A 175 5.64 2.22 -5.85
N LEU A 176 4.92 2.87 -4.94
CA LEU A 176 3.92 2.27 -4.06
C LEU A 176 4.51 1.11 -3.24
N LEU A 177 5.76 1.25 -2.82
CA LEU A 177 6.46 0.30 -1.96
C LEU A 177 6.63 0.89 -0.57
N PRO A 178 6.44 0.08 0.49
CA PRO A 178 6.73 0.50 1.86
C PRO A 178 8.21 0.81 2.04
N ASN A 179 8.51 1.96 2.65
CA ASN A 179 9.88 2.35 3.01
C ASN A 179 10.12 2.27 4.52
N PHE A 180 9.05 2.23 5.30
CA PHE A 180 9.08 2.03 6.74
C PHE A 180 7.71 1.56 7.23
N VAL A 181 7.69 0.61 8.16
CA VAL A 181 6.46 0.02 8.70
C VAL A 181 6.64 -0.24 10.20
N ILE A 182 5.64 0.11 10.98
CA ILE A 182 5.53 -0.24 12.41
C ILE A 182 4.18 -0.93 12.61
N VAL A 183 4.21 -2.12 13.21
CA VAL A 183 2.99 -2.83 13.61
C VAL A 183 2.85 -2.72 15.13
N ASP A 184 1.82 -2.00 15.58
CA ASP A 184 1.62 -1.64 16.98
C ASP A 184 0.19 -1.94 17.46
N THR A 185 -0.06 -1.76 18.75
CA THR A 185 -1.42 -1.80 19.31
C THR A 185 -2.21 -0.56 18.91
N ALA A 186 -3.53 -0.69 18.76
CA ALA A 186 -4.36 0.42 18.29
C ALA A 186 -4.50 1.58 19.31
N GLY A 187 -3.99 1.44 20.53
CA GLY A 187 -4.02 2.48 21.56
C GLY A 187 -3.01 3.62 21.37
N GLU A 188 -1.98 3.43 20.54
CA GLU A 188 -0.96 4.45 20.31
C GLU A 188 -1.45 5.57 19.38
N HIS A 189 -1.10 6.83 19.74
CA HIS A 189 -1.45 7.99 18.95
C HIS A 189 -0.51 8.12 17.72
N ASP A 190 -1.08 8.44 16.57
CA ASP A 190 -0.39 8.52 15.28
C ASP A 190 0.79 9.51 15.31
N ASN A 191 0.65 10.64 16.01
CA ASN A 191 1.70 11.65 16.15
C ASN A 191 2.98 11.15 16.83
N LYS A 192 2.89 10.17 17.74
CA LYS A 192 4.07 9.62 18.40
C LYS A 192 4.98 8.90 17.43
N ARG A 193 4.39 8.20 16.45
CA ARG A 193 5.12 7.43 15.44
C ARG A 193 5.59 8.25 14.24
N ALA A 194 5.04 9.45 14.03
CA ALA A 194 5.38 10.31 12.90
C ALA A 194 6.90 10.58 12.79
N ARG A 195 7.57 10.81 13.93
CA ARG A 195 9.03 11.08 13.96
C ARG A 195 9.85 9.87 13.53
N GLU A 196 9.50 8.68 13.99
CA GLU A 196 10.15 7.42 13.60
C GLU A 196 9.94 7.15 12.11
N LEU A 197 8.70 7.30 11.63
CA LEU A 197 8.35 7.12 10.21
C LEU A 197 9.15 8.05 9.29
N CYS A 198 9.47 9.26 9.75
CA CYS A 198 10.21 10.26 8.98
C CYS A 198 11.72 10.27 9.25
N ALA A 199 12.25 9.43 10.15
CA ALA A 199 13.66 9.45 10.53
C ALA A 199 14.60 9.30 9.32
N GLY A 200 14.31 8.40 8.40
CA GLY A 200 15.12 8.13 7.20
C GLY A 200 14.79 8.98 5.98
N VAL A 201 13.95 10.02 6.09
CA VAL A 201 13.68 10.95 4.98
C VAL A 201 14.84 11.92 4.84
N ARG A 202 15.30 12.17 3.62
CA ARG A 202 16.51 12.96 3.33
C ARG A 202 16.15 14.38 2.92
N ASN A 203 17.16 15.27 2.99
CA ASN A 203 17.07 16.64 2.48
C ASN A 203 16.55 16.65 1.02
N GLY A 204 15.63 17.56 0.71
CA GLY A 204 15.01 17.72 -0.60
C GLY A 204 13.86 16.75 -0.91
N GLU A 205 13.68 15.69 -0.14
CA GLU A 205 12.54 14.77 -0.31
C GLU A 205 11.24 15.39 0.24
N ILE A 206 10.09 14.85 -0.18
CA ILE A 206 8.77 15.38 0.15
C ILE A 206 8.01 14.38 1.02
N VAL A 207 7.36 14.84 2.09
CA VAL A 207 6.48 14.03 2.93
C VAL A 207 5.06 14.60 2.93
N LEU A 208 4.08 13.74 2.72
CA LEU A 208 2.66 14.06 2.76
C LEU A 208 2.03 13.46 4.02
N PHE A 209 1.31 14.29 4.77
CA PHE A 209 0.62 13.89 6.00
C PHE A 209 -0.88 14.19 5.94
N ASP A 210 -1.69 13.38 6.62
CA ASP A 210 -3.04 13.81 6.98
C ASP A 210 -3.03 14.83 8.13
N LYS A 211 -4.12 15.57 8.31
CA LYS A 211 -4.29 16.55 9.40
C LYS A 211 -4.09 15.96 10.80
N GLY A 212 -4.34 14.66 10.96
CA GLY A 212 -4.10 13.92 12.20
C GLY A 212 -2.65 13.91 12.66
N TYR A 213 -1.70 14.04 11.72
CA TYR A 213 -0.26 14.04 12.00
C TYR A 213 0.32 15.44 12.25
N VAL A 214 -0.48 16.51 12.21
CA VAL A 214 0.01 17.88 12.40
C VAL A 214 0.49 18.08 13.83
N ASP A 215 1.82 18.08 13.99
CA ASP A 215 2.58 18.51 15.15
C ASP A 215 3.64 19.51 14.67
N PHE A 216 3.48 20.77 15.05
CA PHE A 216 4.34 21.85 14.54
C PHE A 216 5.82 21.68 14.94
N GLY A 217 6.11 21.09 16.11
CA GLY A 217 7.48 20.78 16.51
C GLY A 217 8.12 19.70 15.61
N HIS A 218 7.32 18.73 15.14
CA HIS A 218 7.80 17.76 14.17
C HIS A 218 7.99 18.40 12.79
N LEU A 219 7.04 19.22 12.33
CA LEU A 219 7.14 19.93 11.06
C LEU A 219 8.35 20.87 11.01
N LYS A 220 8.67 21.56 12.14
CA LYS A 220 9.88 22.36 12.27
C LYS A 220 11.14 21.51 12.15
N ALA A 221 11.20 20.37 12.83
CA ALA A 221 12.35 19.47 12.75
C ALA A 221 12.56 18.91 11.33
N LEU A 222 11.51 18.72 10.54
CA LEU A 222 11.61 18.36 9.12
C LEU A 222 12.14 19.53 8.30
N ASP A 223 11.66 20.73 8.55
CA ASP A 223 12.10 21.96 7.90
C ASP A 223 13.59 22.23 8.12
N GLU A 224 14.07 22.12 9.36
CA GLU A 224 15.48 22.22 9.73
C GLU A 224 16.37 21.17 9.04
N ARG A 225 15.81 20.01 8.68
CA ARG A 225 16.48 18.96 7.90
C ARG A 225 16.41 19.19 6.39
N GLY A 226 15.77 20.28 5.93
CA GLY A 226 15.53 20.55 4.51
C GLY A 226 14.56 19.60 3.84
N VAL A 227 13.69 18.93 4.61
CA VAL A 227 12.64 18.06 4.11
C VAL A 227 11.39 18.89 3.82
N PHE A 228 10.86 18.77 2.61
CA PHE A 228 9.60 19.41 2.26
C PHE A 228 8.41 18.60 2.75
N TRP A 229 7.36 19.28 3.19
CA TRP A 229 6.13 18.62 3.64
C TRP A 229 4.88 19.33 3.14
N VAL A 230 3.81 18.56 2.97
CA VAL A 230 2.45 19.05 2.69
C VAL A 230 1.45 18.33 3.60
N THR A 231 0.56 19.11 4.22
CA THR A 231 -0.51 18.59 5.08
C THR A 231 -1.77 19.44 4.94
N ARG A 232 -2.90 18.99 5.52
CA ARG A 232 -4.10 19.82 5.71
C ARG A 232 -3.97 20.63 6.98
N ALA A 233 -4.46 21.86 6.94
CA ALA A 233 -4.63 22.67 8.14
C ALA A 233 -5.69 22.06 9.08
N LYS A 234 -5.51 22.25 10.38
CA LYS A 234 -6.58 22.05 11.36
C LYS A 234 -7.57 23.21 11.29
N ASP A 235 -8.84 22.93 11.54
CA ASP A 235 -9.91 23.92 11.39
C ASP A 235 -9.75 25.10 12.40
N ASN A 236 -9.10 24.86 13.54
CA ASN A 236 -8.82 25.84 14.61
C ASN A 236 -7.42 26.47 14.53
N LEU A 237 -6.79 26.52 13.34
CA LEU A 237 -5.47 27.09 13.18
C LEU A 237 -5.48 28.61 13.39
N ALA A 238 -4.78 29.09 14.44
CA ALA A 238 -4.55 30.50 14.69
C ALA A 238 -3.28 30.98 13.97
N TYR A 239 -3.40 31.93 13.07
CA TYR A 239 -2.27 32.42 12.27
C TYR A 239 -2.43 33.88 11.89
N GLU A 240 -1.32 34.51 11.52
CA GLU A 240 -1.23 35.83 10.93
C GLU A 240 -0.73 35.72 9.50
N VAL A 241 -1.33 36.49 8.59
CA VAL A 241 -0.88 36.57 7.19
C VAL A 241 0.31 37.53 7.13
N VAL A 242 1.47 37.00 6.83
CA VAL A 242 2.71 37.79 6.65
C VAL A 242 2.78 38.39 5.26
N ARG A 243 2.39 37.62 4.24
CA ARG A 243 2.40 38.05 2.84
C ARG A 243 1.38 37.29 2.02
N LYS A 244 0.64 37.99 1.17
CA LYS A 244 -0.19 37.37 0.10
C LYS A 244 0.70 37.08 -1.11
N MET A 245 0.56 35.90 -1.67
CA MET A 245 1.24 35.51 -2.90
C MET A 245 0.50 36.07 -4.12
N PRO A 246 1.14 36.17 -5.29
CA PRO A 246 0.47 36.58 -6.52
C PRO A 246 -0.73 35.69 -6.81
N GLN A 247 -1.82 36.31 -7.29
CA GLN A 247 -3.04 35.59 -7.62
C GLN A 247 -2.78 34.51 -8.68
N SER A 248 -3.23 33.31 -8.40
CA SER A 248 -3.13 32.19 -9.35
C SER A 248 -4.09 32.42 -10.53
N LYS A 249 -3.65 32.03 -11.73
CA LYS A 249 -4.54 31.94 -12.90
C LYS A 249 -5.53 30.77 -12.80
N ASP A 250 -5.30 29.83 -11.91
CA ASP A 250 -6.18 28.67 -11.69
C ASP A 250 -7.34 29.08 -10.78
N GLN A 251 -8.56 29.09 -11.32
CA GLN A 251 -9.78 29.46 -10.61
C GLN A 251 -10.10 28.57 -9.41
N LYS A 252 -9.51 27.35 -9.35
CA LYS A 252 -9.65 26.47 -8.21
C LYS A 252 -8.79 26.87 -7.02
N ILE A 253 -7.87 27.81 -7.17
CA ILE A 253 -7.04 28.36 -6.08
C ILE A 253 -7.69 29.64 -5.56
N LEU A 254 -8.25 29.56 -4.36
CA LEU A 254 -8.98 30.68 -3.76
C LEU A 254 -8.05 31.65 -3.03
N ARG A 255 -7.03 31.12 -2.32
CA ARG A 255 -6.06 31.93 -1.55
C ARG A 255 -4.70 31.26 -1.57
N ASP A 256 -3.68 32.08 -1.56
CA ASP A 256 -2.27 31.67 -1.47
C ASP A 256 -1.51 32.71 -0.62
N GLU A 257 -1.07 32.29 0.55
CA GLU A 257 -0.57 33.18 1.59
C GLU A 257 0.63 32.58 2.30
N VAL A 258 1.59 33.42 2.66
CA VAL A 258 2.62 33.06 3.63
C VAL A 258 2.12 33.49 5.01
N ILE A 259 2.14 32.56 5.95
CA ILE A 259 1.59 32.74 7.29
C ILE A 259 2.61 32.45 8.36
N ARG A 260 2.38 32.99 9.56
CA ARG A 260 3.04 32.67 10.82
C ARG A 260 1.97 32.26 11.85
N LEU A 261 2.29 31.32 12.74
CA LEU A 261 1.37 30.99 13.84
C LEU A 261 1.31 32.16 14.84
N SER A 262 0.09 32.52 15.26
CA SER A 262 -0.12 33.68 16.13
C SER A 262 0.48 33.48 17.54
N HIS A 263 0.30 32.31 18.13
CA HIS A 263 0.78 32.01 19.50
C HIS A 263 1.21 30.56 19.62
N PRO A 264 2.39 30.19 19.08
CA PRO A 264 2.82 28.80 19.16
C PRO A 264 3.18 28.43 20.60
N THR A 265 2.44 27.51 21.20
CA THR A 265 2.76 26.95 22.54
C THR A 265 3.94 25.98 22.50
N LYS A 266 4.39 25.57 21.31
CA LYS A 266 5.50 24.66 21.02
C LYS A 266 6.34 25.22 19.89
N PRO A 267 7.61 24.79 19.75
CA PRO A 267 8.42 25.13 18.57
C PRO A 267 7.65 24.85 17.28
N ALA A 268 7.66 25.81 16.36
CA ALA A 268 6.95 25.72 15.07
C ALA A 268 7.85 26.27 13.94
N PRO A 269 7.59 25.94 12.66
CA PRO A 269 8.23 26.61 11.54
C PRO A 269 7.98 28.13 11.61
N GLU A 270 8.98 28.92 11.26
CA GLU A 270 8.88 30.38 11.32
C GLU A 270 7.84 30.91 10.33
N LEU A 271 7.89 30.42 9.11
CA LEU A 271 6.97 30.74 8.04
C LEU A 271 6.44 29.46 7.40
N MET A 272 5.18 29.48 7.06
CA MET A 272 4.53 28.43 6.30
C MET A 272 3.70 29.03 5.16
N ARG A 273 3.50 28.29 4.11
CA ARG A 273 2.58 28.67 3.04
C ARG A 273 1.24 28.00 3.26
N ARG A 274 0.20 28.78 3.19
CA ARG A 274 -1.19 28.38 3.29
C ARG A 274 -1.85 28.53 1.91
N VAL A 275 -2.28 27.41 1.34
CA VAL A 275 -2.99 27.36 0.05
C VAL A 275 -4.42 26.92 0.29
N VAL A 276 -5.38 27.70 -0.16
CA VAL A 276 -6.81 27.36 -0.14
C VAL A 276 -7.24 27.03 -1.54
N ALA A 277 -7.77 25.83 -1.75
CA ALA A 277 -8.20 25.38 -3.06
C ALA A 277 -9.54 24.65 -3.01
N LEU A 278 -10.28 24.74 -4.12
CA LEU A 278 -11.45 23.90 -4.36
C LEU A 278 -10.99 22.51 -4.82
N VAL A 279 -11.45 21.50 -4.12
CA VAL A 279 -11.17 20.10 -4.41
C VAL A 279 -12.50 19.37 -4.60
N GLU A 280 -12.61 18.63 -5.67
CA GLU A 280 -13.78 17.78 -5.92
C GLU A 280 -13.73 16.54 -5.04
N ILE A 281 -14.73 16.35 -4.19
CA ILE A 281 -14.92 15.21 -3.30
C ILE A 281 -16.36 14.72 -3.47
N ASP A 282 -16.54 13.48 -3.89
CA ASP A 282 -17.84 12.84 -4.12
C ASP A 282 -18.75 13.63 -5.12
N GLY A 283 -18.13 14.29 -6.11
CA GLY A 283 -18.84 15.10 -7.11
C GLY A 283 -19.20 16.52 -6.65
N GLU A 284 -18.81 16.90 -5.42
CA GLU A 284 -18.99 18.25 -4.88
C GLU A 284 -17.66 18.98 -4.76
N GLU A 285 -17.62 20.25 -5.12
CA GLU A 285 -16.45 21.11 -4.86
C GLU A 285 -16.46 21.56 -3.40
N ARG A 286 -15.37 21.25 -2.69
CA ARG A 286 -15.17 21.63 -1.28
C ARG A 286 -13.89 22.42 -1.11
N GLU A 287 -13.97 23.44 -0.28
CA GLU A 287 -12.78 24.21 0.11
C GLU A 287 -11.87 23.37 1.01
N MET A 288 -10.60 23.26 0.64
CA MET A 288 -9.56 22.60 1.43
C MET A 288 -8.39 23.54 1.65
N VAL A 289 -7.86 23.51 2.88
CA VAL A 289 -6.73 24.33 3.29
C VAL A 289 -5.49 23.46 3.46
N PHE A 290 -4.45 23.75 2.70
CA PHE A 290 -3.17 23.05 2.73
C PHE A 290 -2.08 23.92 3.35
N LEU A 291 -1.16 23.27 4.06
CA LEU A 291 0.05 23.88 4.62
C LEU A 291 1.28 23.20 4.04
N THR A 292 2.33 24.00 3.79
CA THR A 292 3.63 23.50 3.35
C THR A 292 4.74 24.47 3.80
N ASN A 293 5.97 23.98 3.94
CA ASN A 293 7.17 24.81 4.10
C ASN A 293 7.76 25.28 2.76
N ASN A 294 7.26 24.78 1.62
CA ASN A 294 7.78 25.21 0.33
C ASN A 294 7.06 26.47 -0.17
N LEU A 295 7.82 27.55 -0.26
CA LEU A 295 7.33 28.87 -0.70
C LEU A 295 7.39 29.06 -2.22
N GLN A 296 8.03 28.15 -2.97
CA GLN A 296 8.33 28.32 -4.41
C GLN A 296 7.41 27.54 -5.34
N TRP A 297 6.85 26.41 -4.90
CA TRP A 297 5.98 25.61 -5.75
C TRP A 297 4.74 26.41 -6.20
N SER A 298 4.15 26.04 -7.34
CA SER A 298 2.84 26.60 -7.67
C SER A 298 1.78 26.12 -6.66
N PRO A 299 0.77 26.95 -6.34
CA PRO A 299 -0.28 26.56 -5.40
C PRO A 299 -1.06 25.31 -5.89
N ARG A 300 -1.21 25.17 -7.20
CA ARG A 300 -1.77 23.95 -7.80
C ARG A 300 -0.92 22.71 -7.51
N SER A 301 0.41 22.84 -7.56
CA SER A 301 1.30 21.71 -7.25
C SER A 301 1.15 21.25 -5.79
N VAL A 302 0.92 22.18 -4.85
CA VAL A 302 0.65 21.85 -3.44
C VAL A 302 -0.65 21.05 -3.31
N ALA A 303 -1.74 21.52 -3.94
CA ALA A 303 -3.04 20.84 -3.93
C ALA A 303 -2.96 19.46 -4.62
N ASP A 304 -2.28 19.37 -5.77
CA ASP A 304 -2.07 18.11 -6.50
C ASP A 304 -1.24 17.09 -5.71
N LEU A 305 -0.19 17.54 -5.00
CA LEU A 305 0.59 16.68 -4.11
C LEU A 305 -0.28 16.11 -2.99
N TYR A 306 -1.05 16.96 -2.32
CA TYR A 306 -1.92 16.48 -1.25
C TYR A 306 -2.97 15.48 -1.77
N ARG A 307 -3.53 15.71 -2.94
CA ARG A 307 -4.46 14.76 -3.58
C ARG A 307 -3.81 13.40 -3.80
N CYS A 308 -2.51 13.35 -4.13
CA CYS A 308 -1.78 12.09 -4.28
C CYS A 308 -1.67 11.28 -2.96
N ARG A 309 -1.86 11.90 -1.79
CA ARG A 309 -1.90 11.22 -0.49
C ARG A 309 -2.91 10.07 -0.46
N TRP A 310 -4.04 10.24 -1.17
CA TRP A 310 -5.06 9.19 -1.28
C TRP A 310 -4.53 7.82 -1.76
N GLN A 311 -3.40 7.80 -2.43
CA GLN A 311 -2.78 6.56 -2.90
C GLN A 311 -2.45 5.58 -1.76
N ILE A 312 -2.13 6.07 -0.55
CA ILE A 312 -1.87 5.19 0.59
C ILE A 312 -3.16 4.55 1.13
N GLU A 313 -4.29 5.25 1.05
CA GLU A 313 -5.60 4.68 1.44
C GLU A 313 -6.01 3.57 0.46
N VAL A 314 -5.80 3.78 -0.84
CA VAL A 314 -5.99 2.75 -1.88
C VAL A 314 -5.06 1.56 -1.62
N PHE A 315 -3.80 1.81 -1.27
CA PHE A 315 -2.85 0.77 -0.89
C PHE A 315 -3.35 -0.03 0.31
N PHE A 316 -3.76 0.64 1.39
CA PHE A 316 -4.28 -0.06 2.58
C PHE A 316 -5.56 -0.86 2.27
N LYS A 317 -6.45 -0.32 1.43
CA LYS A 317 -7.62 -1.05 0.97
C LYS A 317 -7.22 -2.32 0.21
N GLN A 318 -6.25 -2.23 -0.68
CA GLN A 318 -5.73 -3.40 -1.39
C GLN A 318 -5.14 -4.45 -0.43
N ILE A 319 -4.30 -4.03 0.52
CA ILE A 319 -3.70 -4.95 1.50
C ILE A 319 -4.80 -5.65 2.31
N LYS A 320 -5.78 -4.90 2.84
CA LYS A 320 -6.85 -5.47 3.66
C LYS A 320 -7.77 -6.41 2.88
N GLN A 321 -8.19 -6.00 1.69
CA GLN A 321 -9.16 -6.76 0.89
C GLN A 321 -8.52 -7.89 0.10
N THR A 322 -7.37 -7.63 -0.51
CA THR A 322 -6.70 -8.61 -1.38
C THR A 322 -5.97 -9.68 -0.60
N LEU A 323 -5.40 -9.32 0.56
CA LEU A 323 -4.64 -10.23 1.41
C LEU A 323 -5.41 -10.67 2.67
N GLN A 324 -6.70 -10.33 2.75
CA GLN A 324 -7.62 -10.72 3.83
C GLN A 324 -6.98 -10.65 5.23
N LEU A 325 -6.42 -9.48 5.58
CA LEU A 325 -5.88 -9.24 6.92
C LEU A 325 -6.95 -9.23 8.05
N ALA A 326 -8.18 -9.65 7.75
CA ALA A 326 -9.23 -9.83 8.74
C ALA A 326 -9.23 -11.23 9.37
N ASP A 327 -8.79 -12.26 8.62
CA ASP A 327 -8.83 -13.65 9.05
C ASP A 327 -7.42 -14.10 9.49
N PHE A 328 -7.13 -13.94 10.79
CA PHE A 328 -5.83 -14.26 11.35
C PHE A 328 -5.72 -15.74 11.73
N LEU A 329 -4.60 -16.36 11.32
CA LEU A 329 -4.25 -17.75 11.65
C LEU A 329 -3.81 -17.95 13.11
N GLY A 330 -3.74 -16.89 13.88
CA GLY A 330 -3.41 -16.89 15.29
C GLY A 330 -3.82 -15.58 15.97
N HIS A 331 -4.09 -15.62 17.27
CA HIS A 331 -4.70 -14.51 18.01
C HIS A 331 -3.72 -13.75 18.92
N ASN A 332 -2.50 -14.24 19.12
CA ASN A 332 -1.51 -13.50 19.90
C ASN A 332 -0.79 -12.43 19.08
N ALA A 333 -0.16 -11.47 19.74
CA ALA A 333 0.52 -10.35 19.12
C ALA A 333 1.59 -10.79 18.12
N ASN A 334 2.31 -11.86 18.41
CA ASN A 334 3.36 -12.39 17.56
C ASN A 334 2.80 -12.95 16.25
N ALA A 335 1.74 -13.78 16.33
CA ALA A 335 1.09 -14.36 15.14
C ALA A 335 0.50 -13.29 14.23
N VAL A 336 -0.13 -12.26 14.80
CA VAL A 336 -0.68 -11.12 14.03
C VAL A 336 0.42 -10.34 13.34
N ARG A 337 1.53 -10.05 14.03
CA ARG A 337 2.70 -9.40 13.41
C ARG A 337 3.29 -10.23 12.28
N TRP A 338 3.44 -11.54 12.47
CA TRP A 338 3.85 -12.48 11.43
C TRP A 338 2.99 -12.33 10.18
N GLN A 339 1.69 -12.40 10.34
CA GLN A 339 0.76 -12.36 9.21
C GLN A 339 0.77 -11.02 8.49
N VAL A 340 0.88 -9.90 9.22
CA VAL A 340 1.02 -8.57 8.60
C VAL A 340 2.30 -8.48 7.75
N TRP A 341 3.45 -8.92 8.28
CA TRP A 341 4.72 -8.89 7.55
C TRP A 341 4.70 -9.81 6.32
N ILE A 342 4.11 -11.00 6.43
CA ILE A 342 3.96 -11.90 5.28
C ILE A 342 2.98 -11.33 4.24
N ALA A 343 1.92 -10.68 4.66
CA ALA A 343 1.01 -10.01 3.72
C ALA A 343 1.73 -8.91 2.91
N LEU A 344 2.55 -8.11 3.57
CA LEU A 344 3.39 -7.11 2.91
C LEU A 344 4.43 -7.76 1.97
N LEU A 345 5.04 -8.86 2.40
CA LEU A 345 5.98 -9.64 1.58
C LEU A 345 5.31 -10.16 0.31
N VAL A 346 4.15 -10.81 0.44
CA VAL A 346 3.37 -11.31 -0.70
C VAL A 346 2.96 -10.19 -1.64
N TYR A 347 2.53 -9.04 -1.10
CA TYR A 347 2.23 -7.86 -1.91
C TYR A 347 3.43 -7.43 -2.78
N VAL A 348 4.60 -7.30 -2.18
CA VAL A 348 5.82 -6.88 -2.89
C VAL A 348 6.23 -7.92 -3.96
N LEU A 349 6.18 -9.20 -3.62
CA LEU A 349 6.51 -10.29 -4.54
C LEU A 349 5.54 -10.34 -5.73
N LEU A 350 4.24 -10.17 -5.52
CA LEU A 350 3.24 -10.11 -6.60
C LEU A 350 3.43 -8.87 -7.47
N ARG A 351 3.78 -7.72 -6.88
CA ARG A 351 4.12 -6.52 -7.65
C ARG A 351 5.37 -6.71 -8.50
N TYR A 352 6.38 -7.38 -7.94
CA TYR A 352 7.61 -7.66 -8.67
C TYR A 352 7.37 -8.62 -9.83
N LEU A 353 6.55 -9.65 -9.63
CA LEU A 353 6.12 -10.57 -10.69
C LEU A 353 5.43 -9.80 -11.84
N SER A 354 4.46 -8.95 -11.49
CA SER A 354 3.75 -8.11 -12.48
C SER A 354 4.67 -7.09 -13.18
N TYR A 355 5.71 -6.60 -12.50
CA TYR A 355 6.70 -5.71 -13.08
C TYR A 355 7.55 -6.44 -14.13
N GLY A 356 7.97 -7.67 -13.85
CA GLY A 356 8.71 -8.53 -14.78
C GLY A 356 7.93 -8.84 -16.05
N ASP A 357 6.66 -9.22 -15.94
CA ASP A 357 5.76 -9.47 -17.08
C ASP A 357 5.59 -8.22 -17.96
N THR A 358 5.53 -7.05 -17.35
CA THR A 358 5.42 -5.77 -18.08
C THR A 358 6.70 -5.45 -18.85
N ILE A 359 7.87 -5.73 -18.27
CA ILE A 359 9.15 -5.53 -18.98
C ILE A 359 9.24 -6.45 -20.19
N LEU A 360 8.86 -7.71 -20.05
CA LEU A 360 8.86 -8.68 -21.15
C LEU A 360 7.96 -8.24 -22.32
N VAL A 361 6.80 -7.64 -22.02
CA VAL A 361 5.90 -7.08 -23.03
C VAL A 361 6.54 -5.88 -23.73
N ILE A 362 7.18 -4.97 -23.00
CA ILE A 362 7.83 -3.79 -23.57
C ILE A 362 9.02 -4.19 -24.45
N VAL A 363 9.90 -5.07 -23.97
CA VAL A 363 11.06 -5.55 -24.73
C VAL A 363 10.63 -6.37 -25.97
N GLY A 364 9.53 -7.12 -25.85
CA GLY A 364 8.96 -7.84 -26.99
C GLY A 364 8.39 -6.92 -28.08
N LEU A 365 7.92 -5.72 -27.70
CA LEU A 365 7.43 -4.70 -28.66
C LEU A 365 8.56 -3.90 -29.28
N GLU A 366 9.66 -3.63 -28.58
CA GLU A 366 10.83 -2.95 -29.14
C GLU A 366 11.56 -3.80 -30.19
N GLY A 367 11.46 -5.12 -30.09
CA GLY A 367 12.01 -6.05 -31.10
C GLY A 367 11.24 -6.08 -32.44
N VAL A 368 10.01 -5.53 -32.47
CA VAL A 368 9.14 -5.51 -33.67
C VAL A 368 9.09 -4.14 -34.35
N GLY A 369 9.62 -3.10 -33.72
CA GLY A 369 9.47 -1.69 -34.14
C GLY A 369 10.54 -1.12 -35.04
N ARG A 370 11.27 -1.91 -35.83
CA ARG A 370 12.08 -1.38 -36.98
C ARG A 370 11.48 -1.84 -38.28
N GLY A 371 10.53 -1.12 -38.78
CA GLY A 371 9.96 -1.26 -40.12
C GLY A 371 8.56 -0.70 -40.23
N HIS A 372 8.47 0.45 -40.87
CA HIS A 372 7.32 1.14 -41.43
C HIS A 372 6.69 2.29 -40.63
N ASP A 373 6.93 3.48 -41.20
CA ASP A 373 6.14 4.69 -41.05
C ASP A 373 4.64 4.41 -41.29
N ALA A 374 3.77 4.84 -40.39
CA ALA A 374 2.36 4.97 -40.68
C ALA A 374 1.73 6.10 -39.85
N ALA A 375 1.06 6.95 -40.59
CA ALA A 375 0.41 8.21 -40.26
C ALA A 375 -0.50 8.23 -39.04
N GLU A 376 -0.59 9.42 -38.44
CA GLU A 376 -1.60 9.80 -37.44
C GLU A 376 -3.03 9.75 -38.01
N PRO A 377 -4.04 9.31 -37.27
CA PRO A 377 -5.43 9.55 -37.64
C PRO A 377 -5.98 10.80 -36.96
N GLU A 378 -6.53 11.70 -37.80
CA GLU A 378 -7.33 12.86 -37.46
C GLU A 378 -8.60 12.49 -36.70
N TYR A 379 -8.95 13.33 -35.70
CA TYR A 379 -10.24 13.28 -35.01
C TYR A 379 -11.30 14.05 -35.80
N GLY A 380 -12.29 13.33 -36.34
CA GLY A 380 -13.50 13.88 -36.90
C GLY A 380 -14.63 13.98 -35.87
N HIS A 381 -15.25 15.16 -35.80
CA HIS A 381 -16.50 15.41 -35.08
C HIS A 381 -17.69 14.69 -35.74
N ALA A 382 -18.61 14.16 -34.92
CA ALA A 382 -20.02 13.96 -35.33
C ALA A 382 -20.96 14.06 -34.16
N ASP A 383 -21.95 14.96 -34.32
CA ASP A 383 -23.09 15.25 -33.50
C ASP A 383 -24.20 14.18 -33.58
N GLY A 384 -25.01 14.15 -32.51
CA GLY A 384 -26.46 14.08 -32.70
C GLY A 384 -27.25 12.84 -32.29
N ALA A 385 -28.12 13.05 -31.31
CA ALA A 385 -29.54 12.67 -31.23
C ALA A 385 -30.05 11.42 -30.49
N ARG A 386 -30.79 11.74 -29.41
CA ARG A 386 -32.13 11.25 -28.95
C ARG A 386 -32.44 9.80 -28.62
N ALA A 387 -32.74 9.63 -27.32
CA ALA A 387 -33.95 9.09 -26.66
C ALA A 387 -34.60 7.77 -27.14
N HIS A 388 -34.82 6.82 -26.23
CA HIS A 388 -36.18 6.41 -25.81
C HIS A 388 -36.16 5.54 -24.53
N LYS A 389 -37.31 5.59 -23.82
CA LYS A 389 -37.72 4.99 -22.55
C LYS A 389 -37.99 3.48 -22.66
N SER A 390 -37.90 2.81 -21.53
CA SER A 390 -38.90 1.99 -20.82
C SER A 390 -38.43 0.57 -20.47
N GLY A 391 -38.85 0.11 -19.28
CA GLY A 391 -39.05 -1.31 -19.01
C GLY A 391 -38.50 -1.81 -17.66
N SER A 392 -39.34 -1.72 -16.62
CA SER A 392 -39.14 -2.43 -15.34
C SER A 392 -39.31 -3.93 -15.49
N SER A 393 -38.46 -4.74 -14.88
CA SER A 393 -38.89 -6.04 -14.36
C SER A 393 -37.98 -6.51 -13.20
N LYS A 394 -38.64 -6.85 -12.11
CA LYS A 394 -38.12 -7.59 -10.94
C LYS A 394 -37.67 -8.97 -11.39
N VAL A 395 -36.49 -9.41 -10.95
CA VAL A 395 -36.17 -10.84 -10.88
C VAL A 395 -35.38 -11.13 -9.60
N GLU A 396 -35.81 -12.23 -8.99
CA GLU A 396 -35.45 -12.79 -7.70
C GLU A 396 -33.98 -13.23 -7.57
N ALA A 397 -33.53 -13.24 -6.31
CA ALA A 397 -32.24 -13.74 -5.87
C ALA A 397 -32.12 -15.26 -6.13
N ARG A 398 -31.10 -15.67 -6.85
CA ARG A 398 -30.57 -17.04 -6.81
C ARG A 398 -29.09 -16.99 -6.44
N ALA A 399 -28.76 -17.72 -5.38
CA ALA A 399 -27.41 -18.03 -4.95
C ALA A 399 -26.65 -18.71 -6.09
N GLY A 400 -25.62 -18.06 -6.63
CA GLY A 400 -24.73 -18.57 -7.68
C GLY A 400 -23.31 -18.71 -7.13
N SER A 401 -22.81 -19.93 -7.21
CA SER A 401 -21.46 -20.39 -6.89
C SER A 401 -20.37 -19.47 -7.42
N PHE A 402 -19.47 -19.04 -6.55
CA PHE A 402 -18.29 -18.24 -6.88
C PHE A 402 -17.30 -19.04 -7.73
N SER A 403 -17.08 -18.60 -8.95
CA SER A 403 -16.07 -19.13 -9.87
C SER A 403 -14.67 -18.56 -9.52
N PRO A 404 -13.60 -19.39 -9.59
CA PRO A 404 -12.22 -18.98 -9.24
C PRO A 404 -11.58 -17.96 -10.19
N ALA A 405 -12.29 -17.46 -11.19
CA ALA A 405 -11.78 -16.50 -12.17
C ALA A 405 -11.56 -15.06 -11.60
N SER A 406 -12.10 -14.74 -10.43
CA SER A 406 -11.97 -13.41 -9.82
C SER A 406 -10.59 -13.15 -9.20
N ALA A 407 -9.85 -14.17 -8.79
CA ALA A 407 -8.51 -14.00 -8.19
C ALA A 407 -7.42 -13.63 -9.21
N LEU A 408 -7.58 -13.98 -10.47
CA LEU A 408 -6.61 -13.70 -11.54
C LEU A 408 -6.72 -12.27 -12.13
N ARG A 409 -7.81 -11.56 -11.89
CA ARG A 409 -7.96 -10.16 -12.33
C ARG A 409 -7.18 -9.17 -11.48
N ILE A 410 -6.58 -9.59 -10.38
CA ILE A 410 -5.85 -8.73 -9.44
C ILE A 410 -4.40 -8.47 -9.89
N CYS A 411 -3.84 -9.32 -10.72
CA CYS A 411 -2.46 -9.21 -11.23
C CYS A 411 -2.33 -8.49 -12.57
N SER A 412 -3.43 -8.11 -13.23
CA SER A 412 -3.34 -7.23 -14.38
C SER A 412 -2.91 -5.85 -13.91
N PRO A 413 -1.94 -5.20 -14.56
CA PRO A 413 -1.64 -3.81 -14.28
C PRO A 413 -2.95 -3.06 -14.48
N VAL A 414 -3.53 -2.59 -13.39
CA VAL A 414 -4.63 -1.65 -13.46
C VAL A 414 -4.09 -0.49 -14.30
N SER A 415 -4.43 -0.49 -15.57
CA SER A 415 -4.44 0.72 -16.36
C SER A 415 -5.52 1.58 -15.70
N VAL A 416 -5.11 2.30 -14.66
CA VAL A 416 -5.87 3.43 -14.15
C VAL A 416 -5.76 4.48 -15.24
N GLN A 417 -6.55 4.30 -16.29
CA GLN A 417 -7.03 5.46 -17.00
C GLN A 417 -7.84 6.23 -15.98
N PRO A 418 -7.61 7.52 -15.78
CA PRO A 418 -8.53 8.36 -15.06
C PRO A 418 -9.79 8.54 -15.93
N ARG A 419 -10.65 7.54 -15.99
CA ARG A 419 -12.05 7.80 -16.20
C ARG A 419 -12.53 8.38 -14.88
N TYR A 420 -12.65 9.69 -14.86
CA TYR A 420 -13.48 10.42 -13.93
C TYR A 420 -14.87 9.75 -13.93
N GLY A 421 -15.21 9.02 -12.86
CA GLY A 421 -16.51 8.37 -12.79
C GLY A 421 -16.52 7.19 -11.81
N ARG A 422 -16.78 7.49 -10.58
CA ARG A 422 -17.15 6.83 -9.33
C ARG A 422 -16.05 6.86 -8.28
N LEU A 423 -16.00 7.95 -7.61
CA LEU A 423 -15.47 8.07 -6.25
C LEU A 423 -16.32 7.17 -5.34
N VAL A 424 -15.62 6.34 -4.55
CA VAL A 424 -16.24 5.57 -3.46
C VAL A 424 -16.81 6.61 -2.49
N THR A 425 -18.11 6.56 -2.24
CA THR A 425 -18.78 7.54 -1.40
C THR A 425 -18.42 7.34 0.08
N THR A 426 -18.49 8.41 0.86
CA THR A 426 -18.30 8.38 2.33
C THR A 426 -19.28 7.46 3.06
N ARG A 427 -20.31 6.93 2.40
CA ARG A 427 -21.19 5.89 2.92
C ARG A 427 -20.48 4.54 3.07
N ASP A 428 -19.53 4.24 2.18
CA ASP A 428 -18.74 3.00 2.27
C ASP A 428 -17.73 3.04 3.43
N LEU A 429 -17.43 4.24 3.95
CA LEU A 429 -16.51 4.45 5.08
C LEU A 429 -17.20 4.44 6.46
N LYS A 430 -18.53 4.51 6.51
CA LYS A 430 -19.27 4.48 7.79
C LYS A 430 -19.65 3.08 8.26
N SER A 431 -19.49 2.06 7.43
CA SER A 431 -19.72 0.65 7.77
C SER A 431 -18.44 -0.10 8.17
N TRP A 432 -17.35 0.63 8.41
CA TRP A 432 -16.06 0.06 8.89
C TRP A 432 -15.65 0.65 10.23
#